data_32250ff0cc46c80aae0b630f6867541f
#
_entry.id   32250ff0cc46c80aae0b630f6867541f
#
_cell.length_a   1.000
_cell.length_b   1.000
_cell.length_c   1.000
_cell.angle_alpha   90.00
_cell.angle_beta   90.00
_cell.angle_gamma   90.00
#
_symmetry.space_group_name_H-M   'P 1'
#
loop_
_entity.id
_entity.type
_entity.pdbx_description
1 polymer ?
#
loop_
_entity_poly.entity_id
_entity_poly.type
_entity_poly.pdbx_seq_one_letter_code
_entity_poly.pdbx_strand_id
1 'polypeptide(L)'
;SRPEALAAGDPAAIGELAEGLVMSGLAMQAHASSRPASGAEHQFAHLWEMEGHGTTIKPRRLSHGFKVAVGSVSMAALYERLLQRDLSQLDVDAAVAAYPDAAELEARVRAVHQPHLVDEIVAQALAKHLTPEQLRERLELVKSLWGDLSRKLAAQLIPAAELQRMLRAAGTPAHPYDIALSWEQFKDTYRRAQMIRKRYTVLDLLLEANLLDELVDELFAPGGFWAGQE
;
A
#
# COMPACT_ATOMS: atom_id res chain seq x y z
N SER A 1 -7.76 -20.62 2.38
CA SER A 1 -9.01 -19.99 1.91
C SER A 1 -9.55 -20.72 0.67
N ARG A 2 -10.86 -20.66 0.47
CA ARG A 2 -11.58 -21.33 -0.62
C ARG A 2 -12.37 -20.29 -1.40
N PRO A 3 -11.71 -19.50 -2.27
CA PRO A 3 -12.33 -18.35 -2.92
C PRO A 3 -13.54 -18.72 -3.80
N GLU A 4 -13.48 -19.84 -4.53
CA GLU A 4 -14.59 -20.33 -5.34
C GLU A 4 -15.80 -20.75 -4.49
N ALA A 5 -15.55 -21.36 -3.33
CA ALA A 5 -16.60 -21.73 -2.38
C ALA A 5 -17.25 -20.48 -1.75
N LEU A 6 -16.47 -19.43 -1.48
CA LEU A 6 -17.01 -18.14 -1.03
C LEU A 6 -17.92 -17.52 -2.10
N ALA A 7 -17.48 -17.51 -3.35
CA ALA A 7 -18.29 -17.02 -4.47
C ALA A 7 -19.60 -17.80 -4.64
N ALA A 8 -19.58 -19.11 -4.38
CA ALA A 8 -20.75 -19.99 -4.41
C ALA A 8 -21.65 -19.87 -3.17
N GLY A 9 -21.27 -19.09 -2.16
CA GLY A 9 -22.04 -18.94 -0.94
C GLY A 9 -21.97 -20.15 0.01
N ASP A 10 -20.90 -20.97 -0.07
CA ASP A 10 -20.69 -22.12 0.79
C ASP A 10 -20.66 -21.72 2.29
N PRO A 11 -21.53 -22.27 3.15
CA PRO A 11 -21.62 -21.85 4.53
C PRO A 11 -20.34 -22.08 5.35
N ALA A 12 -19.57 -23.14 5.06
CA ALA A 12 -18.33 -23.41 5.75
C ALA A 12 -17.24 -22.41 5.35
N ALA A 13 -17.14 -22.06 4.06
CA ALA A 13 -16.21 -21.04 3.59
C ALA A 13 -16.57 -19.64 4.16
N ILE A 14 -17.85 -19.31 4.26
CA ILE A 14 -18.33 -18.08 4.90
C ILE A 14 -17.97 -18.08 6.40
N GLY A 15 -18.13 -19.22 7.08
CA GLY A 15 -17.75 -19.38 8.48
C GLY A 15 -16.26 -19.14 8.71
N GLU A 16 -15.37 -19.71 7.89
CA GLU A 16 -13.93 -19.48 7.94
C GLU A 16 -13.58 -17.99 7.72
N LEU A 17 -14.25 -17.33 6.78
CA LEU A 17 -14.06 -15.89 6.55
C LEU A 17 -14.50 -15.07 7.75
N ALA A 18 -15.67 -15.39 8.33
CA ALA A 18 -16.18 -14.69 9.52
C ALA A 18 -15.24 -14.86 10.71
N GLU A 19 -14.69 -16.05 10.94
CA GLU A 19 -13.68 -16.30 11.96
C GLU A 19 -12.44 -15.45 11.75
N GLY A 20 -11.90 -15.40 10.53
CA GLY A 20 -10.76 -14.54 10.19
C GLY A 20 -11.03 -13.05 10.46
N LEU A 21 -12.24 -12.56 10.14
CA LEU A 21 -12.64 -11.18 10.42
C LEU A 21 -12.75 -10.90 11.93
N VAL A 22 -13.29 -11.84 12.72
CA VAL A 22 -13.35 -11.73 14.19
C VAL A 22 -11.93 -11.70 14.77
N MET A 23 -11.04 -12.59 14.32
CA MET A 23 -9.64 -12.62 14.78
C MET A 23 -8.91 -11.31 14.44
N SER A 24 -9.13 -10.76 13.25
CA SER A 24 -8.61 -9.44 12.87
C SER A 24 -9.14 -8.32 13.78
N GLY A 25 -10.43 -8.36 14.13
CA GLY A 25 -11.04 -7.43 15.07
C GLY A 25 -10.43 -7.53 16.48
N LEU A 26 -10.21 -8.75 16.98
CA LEU A 26 -9.57 -8.99 18.28
C LEU A 26 -8.11 -8.49 18.28
N ALA A 27 -7.37 -8.69 17.19
CA ALA A 27 -6.02 -8.16 17.06
C ALA A 27 -5.99 -6.61 17.09
N MET A 28 -6.94 -5.94 16.45
CA MET A 28 -7.10 -4.49 16.52
C MET A 28 -7.42 -4.02 17.95
N GLN A 29 -8.30 -4.75 18.65
CA GLN A 29 -8.66 -4.46 20.04
C GLN A 29 -7.43 -4.62 20.96
N ALA A 30 -6.69 -5.71 20.84
CA ALA A 30 -5.49 -5.97 21.64
C ALA A 30 -4.40 -4.92 21.39
N HIS A 31 -4.27 -4.43 20.15
CA HIS A 31 -3.29 -3.40 19.77
C HIS A 31 -3.80 -1.96 20.06
N ALA A 32 -5.04 -1.79 20.49
CA ALA A 32 -5.73 -0.50 20.67
C ALA A 32 -5.64 0.43 19.44
N SER A 33 -5.53 -0.13 18.24
CA SER A 33 -5.54 0.60 16.97
C SER A 33 -5.89 -0.29 15.78
N SER A 34 -6.20 0.31 14.62
CA SER A 34 -6.46 -0.41 13.37
C SER A 34 -5.19 -0.92 12.65
N ARG A 35 -4.00 -0.74 13.21
CA ARG A 35 -2.73 -1.13 12.56
C ARG A 35 -2.68 -2.61 12.13
N PRO A 36 -3.16 -3.58 12.92
CA PRO A 36 -3.12 -4.99 12.52
C PRO A 36 -3.93 -5.34 11.28
N ALA A 37 -4.91 -4.50 10.92
CA ALA A 37 -5.82 -4.77 9.80
C ALA A 37 -5.85 -3.66 8.73
N SER A 38 -4.94 -2.69 8.78
CA SER A 38 -4.98 -1.53 7.88
C SER A 38 -3.56 -1.03 7.62
N GLY A 39 -2.97 -1.48 6.53
CA GLY A 39 -1.64 -1.09 6.05
C GLY A 39 -1.71 -0.10 4.88
N ALA A 40 -0.74 -0.18 3.98
CA ALA A 40 -0.64 0.69 2.81
C ALA A 40 -1.78 0.47 1.80
N GLU A 41 -2.34 -0.74 1.72
CA GLU A 41 -3.51 -1.06 0.90
C GLU A 41 -4.75 -0.23 1.30
N HIS A 42 -4.90 0.06 2.58
CA HIS A 42 -5.95 0.96 3.06
C HIS A 42 -5.64 2.43 2.75
N GLN A 43 -4.37 2.84 2.71
CA GLN A 43 -4.03 4.20 2.27
C GLN A 43 -4.45 4.42 0.82
N PHE A 44 -4.32 3.43 -0.05
CA PHE A 44 -4.84 3.47 -1.41
C PHE A 44 -6.36 3.70 -1.42
N ALA A 45 -7.11 2.86 -0.70
CA ALA A 45 -8.56 2.98 -0.62
C ALA A 45 -9.00 4.33 -0.04
N HIS A 46 -8.33 4.82 1.01
CA HIS A 46 -8.63 6.11 1.61
C HIS A 46 -8.32 7.29 0.69
N LEU A 47 -7.21 7.28 -0.06
CA LEU A 47 -6.93 8.31 -1.03
C LEU A 47 -8.06 8.42 -2.07
N TRP A 48 -8.46 7.28 -2.64
CA TRP A 48 -9.55 7.25 -3.61
C TRP A 48 -10.88 7.73 -3.02
N GLU A 49 -11.16 7.43 -1.74
CA GLU A 49 -12.35 7.90 -1.03
C GLU A 49 -12.32 9.40 -0.75
N MET A 50 -11.18 9.93 -0.33
CA MET A 50 -10.99 11.37 -0.12
C MET A 50 -11.20 12.16 -1.41
N GLU A 51 -10.82 11.60 -2.56
CA GLU A 51 -11.02 12.17 -3.89
C GLU A 51 -12.42 11.92 -4.45
N GLY A 52 -13.30 11.28 -3.69
CA GLY A 52 -14.68 10.98 -4.11
C GLY A 52 -14.82 9.83 -5.09
N HIS A 53 -13.74 9.08 -5.33
CA HIS A 53 -13.78 7.95 -6.26
C HIS A 53 -14.75 6.85 -5.81
N GLY A 54 -15.60 6.42 -6.73
CA GLY A 54 -16.60 5.37 -6.48
C GLY A 54 -17.85 5.83 -5.73
N THR A 55 -18.01 7.14 -5.45
CA THR A 55 -19.20 7.68 -4.80
C THR A 55 -20.42 7.76 -5.72
N THR A 56 -20.17 7.90 -7.02
CA THR A 56 -21.19 8.14 -8.07
C THR A 56 -21.36 6.99 -9.04
N ILE A 57 -20.60 5.90 -8.92
CA ILE A 57 -20.66 4.76 -9.81
C ILE A 57 -21.98 4.00 -9.60
N LYS A 58 -22.82 3.95 -10.63
CA LYS A 58 -24.07 3.20 -10.61
C LYS A 58 -23.83 1.75 -11.09
N PRO A 59 -24.62 0.77 -10.60
CA PRO A 59 -25.79 0.89 -9.73
C PRO A 59 -25.49 0.92 -8.22
N ARG A 60 -24.25 0.73 -7.79
CA ARG A 60 -23.85 0.74 -6.37
C ARG A 60 -22.59 1.55 -6.16
N ARG A 61 -22.51 2.24 -5.02
CA ARG A 61 -21.25 2.79 -4.52
C ARG A 61 -20.22 1.65 -4.42
N LEU A 62 -18.99 1.91 -4.85
CA LEU A 62 -17.90 0.98 -4.62
C LEU A 62 -17.67 0.84 -3.09
N SER A 63 -17.71 -0.39 -2.60
CA SER A 63 -17.43 -0.63 -1.19
C SER A 63 -15.96 -0.30 -0.86
N HIS A 64 -15.71 0.04 0.40
CA HIS A 64 -14.34 0.19 0.91
C HIS A 64 -13.51 -1.08 0.65
N GLY A 65 -14.07 -2.25 0.96
CA GLY A 65 -13.41 -3.53 0.75
C GLY A 65 -13.00 -3.81 -0.70
N PHE A 66 -13.77 -3.35 -1.69
CA PHE A 66 -13.41 -3.49 -3.11
C PHE A 66 -12.18 -2.68 -3.47
N LYS A 67 -12.06 -1.48 -2.92
CA LYS A 67 -10.88 -0.64 -3.09
C LYS A 67 -9.66 -1.24 -2.38
N VAL A 68 -9.85 -1.72 -1.13
CA VAL A 68 -8.80 -2.41 -0.37
C VAL A 68 -8.31 -3.65 -1.09
N ALA A 69 -9.19 -4.42 -1.76
CA ALA A 69 -8.79 -5.60 -2.52
C ALA A 69 -7.80 -5.26 -3.65
N VAL A 70 -8.08 -4.20 -4.43
CA VAL A 70 -7.14 -3.71 -5.46
C VAL A 70 -5.86 -3.20 -4.83
N GLY A 71 -5.95 -2.45 -3.72
CA GLY A 71 -4.79 -1.99 -2.94
C GLY A 71 -3.94 -3.15 -2.42
N SER A 72 -4.56 -4.27 -2.02
CA SER A 72 -3.85 -5.45 -1.52
C SER A 72 -3.01 -6.12 -2.62
N VAL A 73 -3.56 -6.28 -3.83
CA VAL A 73 -2.78 -6.78 -4.98
C VAL A 73 -1.61 -5.83 -5.29
N SER A 74 -1.87 -4.52 -5.23
CA SER A 74 -0.86 -3.49 -5.48
C SER A 74 0.30 -3.58 -4.49
N MET A 75 -0.02 -3.75 -3.21
CA MET A 75 1.01 -3.88 -2.17
C MET A 75 1.74 -5.23 -2.27
N ALA A 76 1.07 -6.33 -2.58
CA ALA A 76 1.73 -7.61 -2.80
C ALA A 76 2.78 -7.50 -3.92
N ALA A 77 2.42 -6.88 -5.06
CA ALA A 77 3.35 -6.64 -6.17
C ALA A 77 4.53 -5.74 -5.78
N LEU A 78 4.28 -4.70 -4.99
CA LEU A 78 5.33 -3.80 -4.51
C LEU A 78 6.29 -4.51 -3.55
N TYR A 79 5.77 -5.32 -2.63
CA TYR A 79 6.58 -6.14 -1.73
C TYR A 79 7.43 -7.16 -2.49
N GLU A 80 6.92 -7.78 -3.56
CA GLU A 80 7.72 -8.68 -4.40
C GLU A 80 8.93 -7.96 -5.01
N ARG A 81 8.79 -6.71 -5.44
CA ARG A 81 9.91 -5.89 -5.93
C ARG A 81 10.86 -5.51 -4.80
N LEU A 82 10.34 -5.09 -3.66
CA LEU A 82 11.15 -4.77 -2.49
C LEU A 82 11.99 -5.98 -2.04
N LEU A 83 11.41 -7.17 -2.00
CA LEU A 83 12.11 -8.39 -1.57
C LEU A 83 13.21 -8.86 -2.52
N GLN A 84 13.26 -8.32 -3.75
CA GLN A 84 14.37 -8.51 -4.68
C GLN A 84 15.55 -7.57 -4.39
N ARG A 85 15.40 -6.62 -3.46
CA ARG A 85 16.44 -5.68 -3.02
C ARG A 85 17.10 -6.20 -1.73
N ASP A 86 18.41 -6.11 -1.66
CA ASP A 86 19.15 -6.36 -0.42
C ASP A 86 19.39 -5.05 0.33
N LEU A 87 18.45 -4.66 1.19
CA LEU A 87 18.61 -3.44 1.99
C LEU A 87 19.71 -3.56 3.05
N SER A 88 20.32 -4.73 3.27
CA SER A 88 21.53 -4.84 4.10
C SER A 88 22.71 -4.11 3.46
N GLN A 89 22.64 -3.84 2.16
CA GLN A 89 23.64 -3.09 1.37
C GLN A 89 23.19 -1.66 1.04
N LEU A 90 22.10 -1.17 1.65
CA LEU A 90 21.58 0.18 1.40
C LEU A 90 22.66 1.25 1.60
N ASP A 91 22.82 2.13 0.64
CA ASP A 91 23.61 3.35 0.79
C ASP A 91 22.80 4.39 1.57
N VAL A 92 23.02 4.40 2.89
CA VAL A 92 22.27 5.27 3.81
C VAL A 92 22.62 6.74 3.58
N ASP A 93 23.86 7.05 3.20
CA ASP A 93 24.26 8.44 2.93
C ASP A 93 23.55 9.00 1.71
N ALA A 94 23.50 8.22 0.64
CA ALA A 94 22.76 8.60 -0.56
C ALA A 94 21.25 8.72 -0.30
N ALA A 95 20.66 7.81 0.47
CA ALA A 95 19.24 7.86 0.82
C ALA A 95 18.90 9.10 1.66
N VAL A 96 19.72 9.43 2.66
CA VAL A 96 19.55 10.64 3.47
C VAL A 96 19.70 11.91 2.63
N ALA A 97 20.65 11.96 1.71
CA ALA A 97 20.84 13.10 0.82
C ALA A 97 19.69 13.31 -0.18
N ALA A 98 19.01 12.24 -0.56
CA ALA A 98 17.86 12.29 -1.49
C ALA A 98 16.52 12.56 -0.80
N TYR A 99 16.46 12.45 0.53
CA TYR A 99 15.21 12.64 1.27
C TYR A 99 14.79 14.11 1.27
N PRO A 100 13.54 14.43 0.90
CA PRO A 100 13.10 15.82 0.83
C PRO A 100 13.10 16.48 2.21
N ASP A 101 13.50 17.73 2.28
CA ASP A 101 13.27 18.53 3.48
C ASP A 101 11.77 18.83 3.67
N ALA A 102 11.42 19.44 4.82
CA ALA A 102 10.02 19.70 5.16
C ALA A 102 9.33 20.65 4.16
N ALA A 103 10.05 21.63 3.62
CA ALA A 103 9.50 22.59 2.67
C ALA A 103 9.29 21.94 1.28
N GLU A 104 10.24 21.12 0.85
CA GLU A 104 10.11 20.32 -0.37
C GLU A 104 8.97 19.31 -0.27
N LEU A 105 8.83 18.63 0.88
CA LEU A 105 7.73 17.70 1.12
C LEU A 105 6.39 18.42 1.05
N GLU A 106 6.24 19.57 1.71
CA GLU A 106 5.03 20.38 1.63
C GLU A 106 4.73 20.78 0.18
N ALA A 107 5.73 21.26 -0.56
CA ALA A 107 5.56 21.64 -1.96
C ALA A 107 5.10 20.47 -2.83
N ARG A 108 5.69 19.27 -2.64
CA ARG A 108 5.28 18.03 -3.34
C ARG A 108 3.83 17.67 -3.03
N VAL A 109 3.41 17.72 -1.76
CA VAL A 109 2.03 17.43 -1.34
C VAL A 109 1.07 18.43 -2.02
N ARG A 110 1.38 19.72 -1.98
CA ARG A 110 0.54 20.77 -2.59
C ARG A 110 0.42 20.65 -4.09
N ALA A 111 1.44 20.13 -4.77
CA ALA A 111 1.44 19.96 -6.22
C ALA A 111 0.53 18.82 -6.71
N VAL A 112 0.28 17.78 -5.89
CA VAL A 112 -0.38 16.55 -6.34
C VAL A 112 -1.74 16.28 -5.70
N HIS A 113 -2.15 17.04 -4.69
CA HIS A 113 -3.42 16.84 -4.01
C HIS A 113 -4.39 17.99 -4.24
N GLN A 114 -5.69 17.69 -4.15
CA GLN A 114 -6.77 18.64 -4.39
C GLN A 114 -6.78 19.75 -3.33
N PRO A 115 -7.09 21.03 -3.70
CA PRO A 115 -7.01 22.17 -2.79
C PRO A 115 -7.79 22.03 -1.48
N HIS A 116 -8.93 21.35 -1.50
CA HIS A 116 -9.77 21.17 -0.31
C HIS A 116 -9.28 20.07 0.66
N LEU A 117 -8.29 19.26 0.25
CA LEU A 117 -7.69 18.19 1.07
C LEU A 117 -6.25 18.52 1.50
N VAL A 118 -5.61 19.44 0.80
CA VAL A 118 -4.16 19.59 0.82
C VAL A 118 -3.61 19.97 2.19
N ASP A 119 -4.27 20.84 2.94
CA ASP A 119 -3.75 21.32 4.24
C ASP A 119 -3.76 20.18 5.29
N GLU A 120 -4.79 19.34 5.29
CA GLU A 120 -4.82 18.15 6.15
C GLU A 120 -3.72 17.17 5.75
N ILE A 121 -3.54 16.93 4.45
CA ILE A 121 -2.52 16.01 3.94
C ILE A 121 -1.12 16.52 4.26
N VAL A 122 -0.85 17.82 4.13
CA VAL A 122 0.42 18.43 4.56
C VAL A 122 0.67 18.15 6.04
N ALA A 123 -0.32 18.39 6.91
CA ALA A 123 -0.18 18.11 8.34
C ALA A 123 0.13 16.63 8.61
N GLN A 124 -0.52 15.68 7.90
CA GLN A 124 -0.25 14.25 8.05
C GLN A 124 1.15 13.85 7.55
N ALA A 125 1.59 14.40 6.43
CA ALA A 125 2.90 14.11 5.85
C ALA A 125 4.02 14.66 6.75
N LEU A 126 3.91 15.90 7.19
CA LEU A 126 4.91 16.55 8.08
C LEU A 126 4.96 15.88 9.46
N ALA A 127 3.85 15.34 9.97
CA ALA A 127 3.83 14.66 11.28
C ALA A 127 4.69 13.38 11.36
N LYS A 128 5.14 12.85 10.23
CA LYS A 128 6.04 11.69 10.14
C LYS A 128 7.39 12.01 9.48
N HIS A 129 7.59 13.26 9.07
CA HIS A 129 8.86 13.71 8.50
C HIS A 129 9.97 13.63 9.53
N LEU A 130 11.15 13.22 9.07
CA LEU A 130 12.33 13.01 9.93
C LEU A 130 13.40 14.02 9.65
N THR A 131 14.20 14.31 10.69
CA THR A 131 15.49 14.99 10.47
C THR A 131 16.48 14.02 9.79
N PRO A 132 17.53 14.53 9.14
CA PRO A 132 18.58 13.68 8.55
C PRO A 132 19.17 12.67 9.55
N GLU A 133 19.34 13.05 10.81
CA GLU A 133 19.88 12.19 11.88
C GLU A 133 18.90 11.06 12.22
N GLN A 134 17.62 11.39 12.39
CA GLN A 134 16.56 10.41 12.68
C GLN A 134 16.38 9.43 11.52
N LEU A 135 16.45 9.94 10.30
CA LEU A 135 16.37 9.11 9.10
C LEU A 135 17.54 8.13 9.03
N ARG A 136 18.75 8.62 9.25
CA ARG A 136 19.97 7.79 9.30
C ARG A 136 19.83 6.66 10.31
N GLU A 137 19.46 6.98 11.55
CA GLU A 137 19.27 5.98 12.62
C GLU A 137 18.26 4.90 12.21
N ARG A 138 17.14 5.31 11.59
CA ARG A 138 16.12 4.38 11.11
C ARG A 138 16.63 3.49 9.98
N LEU A 139 17.30 4.05 8.99
CA LEU A 139 17.82 3.29 7.85
C LEU A 139 18.93 2.33 8.26
N GLU A 140 19.82 2.71 9.18
CA GLU A 140 20.83 1.81 9.75
C GLU A 140 20.18 0.64 10.51
N LEU A 141 19.09 0.91 11.25
CA LEU A 141 18.31 -0.15 11.90
C LEU A 141 17.67 -1.09 10.88
N VAL A 142 17.03 -0.55 9.83
CA VAL A 142 16.46 -1.36 8.75
C VAL A 142 17.54 -2.22 8.10
N LYS A 143 18.67 -1.63 7.77
CA LYS A 143 19.83 -2.30 7.20
C LYS A 143 20.29 -3.48 8.05
N SER A 144 20.41 -3.27 9.36
CA SER A 144 20.86 -4.28 10.32
C SER A 144 19.88 -5.44 10.48
N LEU A 145 18.57 -5.17 10.33
CA LEU A 145 17.49 -6.16 10.52
C LEU A 145 17.02 -6.80 9.21
N TRP A 146 17.50 -6.33 8.06
CA TRP A 146 16.91 -6.68 6.76
C TRP A 146 16.89 -8.17 6.49
N GLY A 147 17.96 -8.90 6.82
CA GLY A 147 18.04 -10.34 6.58
C GLY A 147 16.95 -11.14 7.30
N ASP A 148 16.58 -10.73 8.53
CA ASP A 148 15.50 -11.37 9.28
C ASP A 148 14.13 -10.88 8.83
N LEU A 149 14.01 -9.58 8.57
CA LEU A 149 12.77 -8.95 8.16
C LEU A 149 12.32 -9.46 6.79
N SER A 150 13.21 -9.49 5.80
CA SER A 150 12.90 -9.96 4.45
C SER A 150 12.44 -11.41 4.43
N ARG A 151 13.09 -12.30 5.22
CA ARG A 151 12.68 -13.72 5.36
C ARG A 151 11.28 -13.84 5.98
N LYS A 152 10.97 -13.04 7.01
CA LYS A 152 9.65 -13.05 7.66
C LYS A 152 8.57 -12.54 6.71
N LEU A 153 8.84 -11.47 5.97
CA LEU A 153 7.93 -10.94 4.96
C LEU A 153 7.67 -11.96 3.85
N ALA A 154 8.72 -12.56 3.29
CA ALA A 154 8.58 -13.57 2.24
C ALA A 154 7.78 -14.79 2.68
N ALA A 155 7.86 -15.19 3.97
CA ALA A 155 7.11 -16.31 4.52
C ALA A 155 5.62 -16.01 4.75
N GLN A 156 5.23 -14.74 4.85
CA GLN A 156 3.86 -14.34 5.19
C GLN A 156 3.08 -13.81 3.99
N LEU A 157 3.76 -13.26 2.99
CA LEU A 157 3.12 -12.61 1.85
C LEU A 157 2.64 -13.66 0.84
N ILE A 158 1.43 -13.44 0.35
CA ILE A 158 0.88 -14.17 -0.80
C ILE A 158 1.41 -13.48 -2.07
N PRO A 159 1.93 -14.22 -3.06
CA PRO A 159 2.33 -13.63 -4.34
C PRO A 159 1.20 -12.85 -5.01
N ALA A 160 1.53 -11.70 -5.63
CA ALA A 160 0.55 -10.80 -6.20
C ALA A 160 -0.35 -11.47 -7.24
N ALA A 161 0.23 -12.30 -8.12
CA ALA A 161 -0.54 -13.03 -9.13
C ALA A 161 -1.50 -14.04 -8.49
N GLU A 162 -1.09 -14.72 -7.44
CA GLU A 162 -1.93 -15.65 -6.70
C GLU A 162 -3.05 -14.91 -5.96
N LEU A 163 -2.73 -13.82 -5.28
CA LEU A 163 -3.73 -12.99 -4.60
C LEU A 163 -4.76 -12.44 -5.59
N GLN A 164 -4.31 -11.95 -6.75
CA GLN A 164 -5.18 -11.46 -7.82
C GLN A 164 -6.12 -12.57 -8.33
N ARG A 165 -5.58 -13.78 -8.55
CA ARG A 165 -6.35 -14.95 -8.94
C ARG A 165 -7.42 -15.32 -7.90
N MET A 166 -7.05 -15.33 -6.61
CA MET A 166 -7.96 -15.65 -5.52
C MET A 166 -9.10 -14.64 -5.39
N LEU A 167 -8.80 -13.34 -5.51
CA LEU A 167 -9.81 -12.30 -5.46
C LEU A 167 -10.79 -12.40 -6.64
N ARG A 168 -10.29 -12.62 -7.85
CA ARG A 168 -11.14 -12.87 -9.04
C ARG A 168 -12.03 -14.09 -8.85
N ALA A 169 -11.49 -15.19 -8.33
CA ALA A 169 -12.25 -16.41 -8.06
C ALA A 169 -13.36 -16.20 -7.00
N ALA A 170 -13.13 -15.30 -6.04
CA ALA A 170 -14.13 -14.88 -5.06
C ALA A 170 -15.14 -13.84 -5.60
N GLY A 171 -15.06 -13.44 -6.87
CA GLY A 171 -15.91 -12.40 -7.46
C GLY A 171 -15.63 -10.99 -6.95
N THR A 172 -14.42 -10.75 -6.45
CA THR A 172 -13.98 -9.46 -5.89
C THR A 172 -13.08 -8.72 -6.89
N PRO A 173 -13.17 -7.39 -7.01
CA PRO A 173 -12.23 -6.60 -7.80
C PRO A 173 -10.78 -6.93 -7.47
N ALA A 174 -9.96 -7.05 -8.51
CA ALA A 174 -8.54 -7.38 -8.40
C ALA A 174 -7.66 -6.62 -9.41
N HIS A 175 -8.28 -5.65 -10.10
CA HIS A 175 -7.64 -4.80 -11.11
C HIS A 175 -8.18 -3.37 -10.99
N PRO A 176 -7.39 -2.31 -11.26
CA PRO A 176 -7.86 -0.92 -11.17
C PRO A 176 -9.09 -0.65 -12.04
N TYR A 177 -9.20 -1.26 -13.21
CA TYR A 177 -10.40 -1.12 -14.06
C TYR A 177 -11.68 -1.72 -13.47
N ASP A 178 -11.57 -2.73 -12.60
CA ASP A 178 -12.72 -3.30 -11.90
C ASP A 178 -13.39 -2.30 -10.95
N ILE A 179 -12.64 -1.28 -10.56
CA ILE A 179 -13.13 -0.16 -9.74
C ILE A 179 -13.15 1.17 -10.50
N ALA A 180 -13.09 1.12 -11.83
CA ALA A 180 -13.14 2.27 -12.73
C ALA A 180 -12.05 3.35 -12.47
N LEU A 181 -10.87 2.95 -12.05
CA LEU A 181 -9.69 3.83 -12.01
C LEU A 181 -9.02 3.86 -13.37
N SER A 182 -8.61 5.03 -13.82
CA SER A 182 -7.71 5.13 -14.97
C SER A 182 -6.32 4.62 -14.60
N TRP A 183 -5.57 4.17 -15.62
CA TRP A 183 -4.22 3.66 -15.43
C TRP A 183 -3.27 4.69 -14.82
N GLU A 184 -3.37 5.93 -15.29
CA GLU A 184 -2.59 7.05 -14.77
C GLU A 184 -2.89 7.33 -13.30
N GLN A 185 -4.18 7.46 -12.92
CA GLN A 185 -4.59 7.66 -11.52
C GLN A 185 -4.08 6.53 -10.63
N PHE A 186 -4.14 5.29 -11.14
CA PHE A 186 -3.68 4.12 -10.40
C PHE A 186 -2.17 4.14 -10.17
N LYS A 187 -1.38 4.44 -11.20
CA LYS A 187 0.09 4.57 -11.09
C LYS A 187 0.48 5.67 -10.10
N ASP A 188 -0.18 6.82 -10.16
CA ASP A 188 0.08 7.95 -9.27
C ASP A 188 -0.30 7.64 -7.81
N THR A 189 -1.25 6.74 -7.58
CA THR A 189 -1.68 6.38 -6.23
C THR A 189 -0.52 5.88 -5.36
N TYR A 190 0.42 5.12 -5.90
CA TYR A 190 1.57 4.61 -5.15
C TYR A 190 2.38 5.72 -4.47
N ARG A 191 2.56 6.86 -5.15
CA ARG A 191 3.32 8.01 -4.66
C ARG A 191 2.49 8.88 -3.72
N ARG A 192 1.22 9.05 -4.02
CA ARG A 192 0.31 9.98 -3.33
C ARG A 192 -0.27 9.38 -2.04
N ALA A 193 -0.55 8.09 -2.02
CA ALA A 193 -1.11 7.41 -0.85
C ALA A 193 -0.18 7.42 0.36
N GLN A 194 1.13 7.48 0.16
CA GLN A 194 2.11 7.65 1.23
C GLN A 194 1.86 8.93 2.04
N MET A 195 1.40 10.01 1.41
CA MET A 195 1.30 11.34 2.01
C MET A 195 0.09 11.50 2.94
N ILE A 196 -1.01 10.76 2.73
CA ILE A 196 -2.34 11.06 3.31
C ILE A 196 -2.50 10.72 4.79
N ARG A 197 -1.57 10.01 5.40
CA ARG A 197 -1.64 9.56 6.80
C ARG A 197 -0.26 9.58 7.46
N LYS A 198 -0.22 9.94 8.73
CA LYS A 198 1.01 9.86 9.56
C LYS A 198 1.43 8.43 9.93
N ARG A 199 0.68 7.43 9.47
CA ARG A 199 1.00 6.02 9.71
C ARG A 199 2.16 5.58 8.84
N TYR A 200 3.19 5.02 9.46
CA TYR A 200 4.33 4.43 8.78
C TYR A 200 3.92 3.11 8.10
N THR A 201 4.27 2.96 6.83
CA THR A 201 3.99 1.79 5.99
C THR A 201 5.19 1.45 5.10
N VAL A 202 5.06 0.44 4.25
CA VAL A 202 6.09 0.11 3.24
C VAL A 202 6.35 1.28 2.29
N LEU A 203 5.34 2.11 2.00
CA LEU A 203 5.52 3.28 1.12
C LEU A 203 6.46 4.32 1.76
N ASP A 204 6.42 4.45 3.09
CA ASP A 204 7.33 5.33 3.82
C ASP A 204 8.75 4.77 3.81
N LEU A 205 8.92 3.47 4.06
CA LEU A 205 10.21 2.81 3.97
C LEU A 205 10.86 3.01 2.59
N LEU A 206 10.08 2.84 1.53
CA LEU A 206 10.59 3.00 0.17
C LEU A 206 10.94 4.45 -0.17
N LEU A 207 10.16 5.43 0.32
CA LEU A 207 10.51 6.84 0.20
C LEU A 207 11.80 7.16 0.94
N GLU A 208 11.92 6.72 2.19
CA GLU A 208 13.10 6.91 3.05
C GLU A 208 14.35 6.25 2.49
N ALA A 209 14.22 5.08 1.88
CA ALA A 209 15.31 4.36 1.22
C ALA A 209 15.64 4.88 -0.20
N ASN A 210 14.93 5.91 -0.68
CA ASN A 210 15.02 6.44 -2.05
C ASN A 210 14.76 5.37 -3.15
N LEU A 211 13.81 4.47 -2.89
CA LEU A 211 13.45 3.35 -3.78
C LEU A 211 12.01 3.44 -4.31
N LEU A 212 11.17 4.36 -3.81
CA LEU A 212 9.74 4.38 -4.13
C LEU A 212 9.50 4.56 -5.62
N ASP A 213 10.11 5.54 -6.23
CA ASP A 213 9.92 5.84 -7.66
C ASP A 213 10.43 4.71 -8.54
N GLU A 214 11.62 4.21 -8.27
CA GLU A 214 12.23 3.10 -9.00
C GLU A 214 11.35 1.85 -8.97
N LEU A 215 10.94 1.39 -7.78
CA LEU A 215 10.15 0.17 -7.65
C LEU A 215 8.74 0.33 -8.23
N VAL A 216 8.15 1.51 -8.12
CA VAL A 216 6.86 1.79 -8.78
C VAL A 216 7.01 1.74 -10.30
N ASP A 217 8.03 2.37 -10.87
CA ASP A 217 8.25 2.34 -12.31
C ASP A 217 8.52 0.92 -12.82
N GLU A 218 9.26 0.09 -12.07
CA GLU A 218 9.46 -1.33 -12.38
C GLU A 218 8.16 -2.14 -12.43
N LEU A 219 7.17 -1.81 -11.60
CA LEU A 219 5.87 -2.51 -11.63
C LEU A 219 5.14 -2.35 -12.97
N PHE A 220 5.34 -1.23 -13.65
CA PHE A 220 4.68 -0.88 -14.91
C PHE A 220 5.58 -1.06 -16.14
N ALA A 221 6.88 -1.25 -15.95
CA ALA A 221 7.84 -1.50 -17.02
C ALA A 221 7.69 -2.93 -17.60
N PRO A 222 8.24 -3.22 -18.79
CA PRO A 222 8.26 -4.58 -19.34
C PRO A 222 8.84 -5.60 -18.32
N GLY A 223 8.09 -6.67 -18.06
CA GLY A 223 8.41 -7.66 -17.01
C GLY A 223 7.94 -7.28 -15.59
N GLY A 224 7.34 -6.11 -15.41
CA GLY A 224 6.66 -5.72 -14.17
C GLY A 224 5.29 -6.39 -14.01
N PHE A 225 4.78 -6.43 -12.79
CA PHE A 225 3.50 -7.09 -12.49
C PHE A 225 2.32 -6.50 -13.30
N TRP A 226 2.30 -5.18 -13.45
CA TRP A 226 1.24 -4.47 -14.16
C TRP A 226 1.49 -4.36 -15.67
N ALA A 227 2.67 -4.72 -16.15
CA ALA A 227 2.98 -4.66 -17.59
C ALA A 227 2.03 -5.57 -18.39
N GLY A 228 1.42 -5.02 -19.43
CA GLY A 228 0.48 -5.75 -20.29
C GLY A 228 -0.88 -6.03 -19.66
N GLN A 229 -1.19 -5.43 -18.52
CA GLN A 229 -2.53 -5.46 -17.91
C GLN A 229 -3.35 -4.19 -18.21
N GLU A 230 -2.80 -3.23 -18.95
CA GLU A 230 -3.44 -1.97 -19.35
C GLU A 230 -4.63 -2.17 -20.31
#